data_d3166bef565dc01aa3ef73698cf9a9e7
#
_entry.id   d3166bef565dc01aa3ef73698cf9a9e7
#
_cell.length_a   1.000
_cell.length_b   1.000
_cell.length_c   1.000
_cell.angle_alpha   90.00
_cell.angle_beta   90.00
_cell.angle_gamma   90.00
#
_symmetry.space_group_name_H-M   'P 1'
#
loop_
_entity.id
_entity.type
_entity.pdbx_description
1 polymer ?
#
loop_
_entity_poly.entity_id
_entity_poly.type
_entity_poly.pdbx_seq_one_letter_code
_entity_poly.pdbx_strand_id
1 'polypeptide(L)'
;MIGNNITKSELLSYKGQSVITPWDRLKKHVFQSYPVCKTEKNITNESELLKLAYDYRDESSMVWIVTESARVRDEFPWHYRPSDLGKTAIHYFPRVGGRSGRAVAWGDIKLVPTSGISYGGLKNKIHGTMHDADFDIFMISFHEAEADRNFAQLKVRFPEAQHVKNIEGIGNAHKKCGELANSEMVYIVDADADIMDHFKFDYIPPMSKRSNTTYVWSARNPINGLEYGYGAVKLFPKQQLIDMGHELPDFSAGASFYQPVSDISNITRFNKDPYRTWRSAFREAVKLASAVVPNQKQSETDERLNAWCTIDNGERFGRYCIKGALEGKAYGEENKGDIDALNKINDYEWLREQFVESMKKKIT
;
A
#
# COMPACT_ATOMS: atom_id res chain seq x y z
N MET A 1 -1.79 10.21 31.96
CA MET A 1 -2.92 9.38 31.52
C MET A 1 -4.16 10.19 31.72
N ILE A 2 -4.94 10.37 30.67
CA ILE A 2 -6.17 11.10 30.74
C ILE A 2 -7.26 10.17 30.28
N GLY A 3 -8.02 9.69 31.18
CA GLY A 3 -9.16 8.91 30.83
C GLY A 3 -10.26 9.09 31.81
N ASN A 4 -11.48 9.26 31.44
CA ASN A 4 -12.59 9.54 32.30
C ASN A 4 -13.37 8.34 32.74
N ASN A 5 -14.15 8.50 33.79
CA ASN A 5 -15.21 7.57 34.15
C ASN A 5 -16.15 7.37 32.96
N ILE A 6 -15.93 6.31 32.20
CA ILE A 6 -16.89 5.86 31.21
C ILE A 6 -18.08 5.37 31.99
N THR A 7 -19.21 6.02 31.79
CA THR A 7 -20.44 5.61 32.45
C THR A 7 -20.85 4.25 31.92
N LYS A 8 -21.49 3.44 32.78
CA LYS A 8 -22.01 2.11 32.42
C LYS A 8 -22.96 2.13 31.22
N SER A 9 -23.53 3.29 30.87
CA SER A 9 -24.37 3.52 29.71
C SER A 9 -23.60 3.59 28.39
N GLU A 10 -22.38 4.14 28.36
CA GLU A 10 -21.55 4.14 27.14
C GLU A 10 -21.02 2.76 26.80
N LEU A 11 -20.77 1.94 27.83
CA LEU A 11 -20.45 0.50 27.67
C LEU A 11 -21.63 -0.34 27.16
N LEU A 12 -22.88 0.06 27.47
CA LEU A 12 -24.09 -0.69 27.10
C LEU A 12 -24.59 -0.39 25.69
N SER A 13 -24.29 0.80 25.13
CA SER A 13 -24.68 1.17 23.76
C SER A 13 -23.92 0.37 22.69
N TYR A 14 -22.82 -0.29 23.05
CA TYR A 14 -22.01 -1.11 22.13
C TYR A 14 -22.31 -2.61 22.16
N LYS A 15 -23.26 -3.06 22.96
CA LYS A 15 -23.58 -4.50 23.12
C LYS A 15 -24.29 -5.17 21.93
N GLY A 16 -24.53 -4.48 20.84
CA GLY A 16 -25.22 -5.02 19.67
C GLY A 16 -24.35 -5.50 18.51
N GLN A 17 -23.04 -5.27 18.54
CA GLN A 17 -22.14 -5.69 17.46
C GLN A 17 -20.94 -6.46 18.01
N SER A 18 -20.72 -7.66 17.48
CA SER A 18 -19.61 -8.56 17.81
C SER A 18 -18.23 -8.10 17.27
N VAL A 19 -18.08 -6.85 16.90
CA VAL A 19 -16.81 -6.28 16.43
C VAL A 19 -16.11 -5.63 17.61
N ILE A 20 -14.97 -6.21 18.03
CA ILE A 20 -14.07 -5.59 19.02
C ILE A 20 -13.50 -4.33 18.38
N THR A 21 -13.93 -3.17 18.85
CA THR A 21 -13.43 -1.88 18.35
C THR A 21 -11.99 -1.61 18.83
N PRO A 22 -11.21 -0.76 18.15
CA PRO A 22 -9.90 -0.32 18.64
C PRO A 22 -9.97 0.23 20.07
N TRP A 23 -11.07 0.90 20.40
CA TRP A 23 -11.36 1.44 21.72
C TRP A 23 -11.53 0.37 22.80
N ASP A 24 -12.19 -0.73 22.50
CA ASP A 24 -12.36 -1.85 23.47
C ASP A 24 -11.02 -2.54 23.76
N ARG A 25 -10.14 -2.64 22.76
CA ARG A 25 -8.78 -3.18 22.96
C ARG A 25 -7.94 -2.24 23.82
N LEU A 26 -7.98 -0.95 23.52
CA LEU A 26 -7.27 0.06 24.29
C LEU A 26 -7.76 0.06 25.75
N LYS A 27 -9.07 -0.01 25.99
CA LYS A 27 -9.65 -0.12 27.31
C LYS A 27 -9.11 -1.34 28.04
N LYS A 28 -9.18 -2.52 27.44
CA LYS A 28 -8.70 -3.76 28.07
C LYS A 28 -7.25 -3.61 28.54
N HIS A 29 -6.41 -3.02 27.72
CA HIS A 29 -4.99 -2.90 28.04
C HIS A 29 -4.71 -1.79 29.07
N VAL A 30 -5.29 -0.60 28.89
CA VAL A 30 -5.03 0.55 29.76
C VAL A 30 -5.73 0.40 31.12
N PHE A 31 -6.98 -0.08 31.15
CA PHE A 31 -7.74 -0.22 32.39
C PHE A 31 -7.29 -1.40 33.28
N GLN A 32 -6.73 -2.45 32.70
CA GLN A 32 -6.11 -3.50 33.52
C GLN A 32 -4.88 -2.98 34.28
N SER A 33 -4.16 -2.04 33.70
CA SER A 33 -2.94 -1.47 34.29
C SER A 33 -3.22 -0.21 35.13
N TYR A 34 -4.30 0.54 34.80
CA TYR A 34 -4.62 1.82 35.40
C TYR A 34 -6.15 2.03 35.48
N PRO A 35 -6.74 1.76 36.62
CA PRO A 35 -8.21 1.82 36.79
C PRO A 35 -8.80 3.23 36.74
N VAL A 36 -7.98 4.28 36.75
CA VAL A 36 -8.42 5.67 36.66
C VAL A 36 -7.96 6.27 35.33
N CYS A 37 -8.84 6.25 34.38
CA CYS A 37 -8.67 6.83 33.06
C CYS A 37 -9.80 7.80 32.75
N LYS A 38 -9.56 8.96 32.15
CA LYS A 38 -10.58 9.94 31.74
C LYS A 38 -10.59 10.08 30.23
N THR A 39 -11.72 10.26 29.60
CA THR A 39 -11.84 10.47 28.16
C THR A 39 -12.07 11.94 27.84
N GLU A 40 -11.18 12.54 27.05
CA GLU A 40 -11.32 13.89 26.55
C GLU A 40 -11.50 13.87 25.04
N LYS A 41 -12.31 14.78 24.52
CA LYS A 41 -12.66 14.84 23.11
C LYS A 41 -12.10 16.10 22.47
N ASN A 42 -11.75 15.99 21.17
CA ASN A 42 -11.45 17.14 20.30
C ASN A 42 -10.18 17.93 20.64
N ILE A 43 -9.11 17.29 21.09
CA ILE A 43 -7.80 17.95 21.20
C ILE A 43 -7.17 17.99 19.80
N THR A 44 -7.03 19.18 19.25
CA THR A 44 -6.59 19.37 17.87
C THR A 44 -5.15 19.87 17.75
N ASN A 45 -4.59 20.45 18.81
CA ASN A 45 -3.27 21.05 18.78
C ASN A 45 -2.51 20.91 20.12
N GLU A 46 -1.21 21.23 20.10
CA GLU A 46 -0.33 21.09 21.25
C GLU A 46 -0.70 22.02 22.42
N SER A 47 -1.24 23.20 22.14
CA SER A 47 -1.66 24.16 23.19
C SER A 47 -2.84 23.63 24.00
N GLU A 48 -3.82 23.04 23.34
CA GLU A 48 -4.95 22.36 24.00
C GLU A 48 -4.48 21.15 24.82
N LEU A 49 -3.50 20.40 24.28
CA LEU A 49 -2.89 19.27 24.95
C LEU A 49 -2.21 19.68 26.27
N LEU A 50 -1.43 20.76 26.25
CA LEU A 50 -0.76 21.30 27.43
C LEU A 50 -1.74 21.87 28.44
N LYS A 51 -2.79 22.55 27.97
CA LYS A 51 -3.87 23.07 28.83
C LYS A 51 -4.57 21.93 29.56
N LEU A 52 -4.92 20.89 28.85
CA LEU A 52 -5.53 19.70 29.44
C LEU A 52 -4.61 19.00 30.44
N ALA A 53 -3.33 18.85 30.12
CA ALA A 53 -2.36 18.29 31.06
C ALA A 53 -2.22 19.14 32.34
N TYR A 54 -2.30 20.46 32.22
CA TYR A 54 -2.22 21.40 33.34
C TYR A 54 -3.34 21.19 34.37
N ASP A 55 -4.51 20.76 33.97
CA ASP A 55 -5.64 20.49 34.89
C ASP A 55 -5.32 19.35 35.90
N TYR A 56 -4.28 18.56 35.61
CA TYR A 56 -3.80 17.46 36.45
C TYR A 56 -2.52 17.77 37.24
N ARG A 57 -2.08 19.02 37.29
CA ARG A 57 -0.83 19.44 37.93
C ARG A 57 -0.74 19.10 39.42
N ASP A 58 -1.87 19.09 40.10
CA ASP A 58 -1.95 18.78 41.54
C ASP A 58 -1.88 17.25 41.82
N GLU A 59 -2.13 16.44 40.80
CA GLU A 59 -2.15 14.98 40.90
C GLU A 59 -0.81 14.35 40.43
N SER A 60 -0.15 14.95 39.43
CA SER A 60 1.07 14.41 38.86
C SER A 60 1.87 15.48 38.11
N SER A 61 3.19 15.32 38.06
CA SER A 61 4.07 16.21 37.26
C SER A 61 3.98 15.94 35.75
N MET A 62 3.48 14.76 35.34
CA MET A 62 3.30 14.37 33.94
C MET A 62 2.08 13.47 33.79
N VAL A 63 1.42 13.55 32.66
CA VAL A 63 0.27 12.70 32.32
C VAL A 63 0.48 11.97 31.01
N TRP A 64 0.00 10.72 30.96
CA TRP A 64 -0.07 9.95 29.74
C TRP A 64 -1.30 10.35 28.93
N ILE A 65 -1.11 10.62 27.64
CA ILE A 65 -2.18 10.89 26.68
C ILE A 65 -2.10 9.86 25.58
N VAL A 66 -3.22 9.18 25.34
CA VAL A 66 -3.32 8.08 24.39
C VAL A 66 -4.46 8.39 23.42
N THR A 67 -4.21 8.32 22.13
CA THR A 67 -5.25 8.55 21.11
C THR A 67 -6.18 7.34 21.02
N GLU A 68 -7.40 7.55 20.60
CA GLU A 68 -8.42 6.52 20.39
C GLU A 68 -7.95 5.41 19.43
N SER A 69 -7.18 5.78 18.42
CA SER A 69 -6.64 4.87 17.41
C SER A 69 -5.42 4.06 17.87
N ALA A 70 -4.95 4.28 19.10
CA ALA A 70 -3.76 3.60 19.60
C ALA A 70 -4.03 2.13 19.88
N ARG A 71 -3.22 1.25 19.32
CA ARG A 71 -3.13 -0.15 19.71
C ARG A 71 -1.86 -0.35 20.53
N VAL A 72 -2.01 -0.34 21.84
CA VAL A 72 -0.87 -0.39 22.76
C VAL A 72 -0.33 -1.81 22.82
N ARG A 73 0.99 -1.94 22.83
CA ARG A 73 1.69 -3.22 22.98
C ARG A 73 1.56 -3.72 24.41
N ASP A 74 1.47 -5.03 24.60
CA ASP A 74 1.32 -5.65 25.92
C ASP A 74 2.50 -5.32 26.85
N GLU A 75 3.72 -5.22 26.28
CA GLU A 75 4.94 -4.88 26.99
C GLU A 75 5.19 -3.37 27.14
N PHE A 76 4.21 -2.50 26.82
CA PHE A 76 4.44 -1.06 26.91
C PHE A 76 4.74 -0.62 28.33
N PRO A 77 5.87 0.06 28.58
CA PRO A 77 6.33 0.39 29.94
C PRO A 77 5.64 1.64 30.50
N TRP A 78 4.39 1.49 30.95
CA TRP A 78 3.65 2.59 31.60
C TRP A 78 4.35 3.19 32.83
N HIS A 79 5.31 2.44 33.42
CA HIS A 79 6.13 2.89 34.53
C HIS A 79 7.29 3.80 34.11
N TYR A 80 7.48 4.05 32.80
CA TYR A 80 8.52 4.93 32.30
C TYR A 80 8.47 6.29 33.01
N ARG A 81 9.63 6.73 33.48
CA ARG A 81 9.83 8.04 34.13
C ARG A 81 11.00 8.74 33.44
N PRO A 82 10.78 9.91 32.84
CA PRO A 82 11.87 10.69 32.29
C PRO A 82 12.76 11.23 33.41
N SER A 83 14.03 11.54 33.08
CA SER A 83 14.92 12.31 33.94
C SER A 83 14.32 13.69 34.23
N ASP A 84 14.85 14.42 35.23
CA ASP A 84 14.30 15.73 35.61
C ASP A 84 14.27 16.72 34.45
N LEU A 85 15.32 16.77 33.60
CA LEU A 85 15.28 17.54 32.36
C LEU A 85 14.21 17.09 31.38
N GLY A 86 13.93 15.80 31.33
CA GLY A 86 12.88 15.24 30.49
C GLY A 86 11.47 15.56 30.98
N LYS A 87 11.26 15.91 32.24
CA LYS A 87 9.95 16.29 32.80
C LYS A 87 9.40 17.60 32.26
N THR A 88 10.20 18.35 31.54
CA THR A 88 9.81 19.64 30.92
C THR A 88 9.54 19.52 29.42
N ALA A 89 9.58 18.31 28.87
CA ALA A 89 9.35 18.06 27.44
C ALA A 89 8.19 17.10 27.23
N ILE A 90 7.52 17.20 26.07
CA ILE A 90 6.56 16.20 25.62
C ILE A 90 7.34 15.01 25.05
N HIS A 91 7.10 13.82 25.58
CA HIS A 91 7.67 12.57 25.07
C HIS A 91 6.71 11.94 24.10
N TYR A 92 7.12 11.76 22.85
CA TYR A 92 6.39 11.08 21.80
C TYR A 92 6.87 9.64 21.67
N PHE A 93 5.95 8.71 21.66
CA PHE A 93 6.23 7.28 21.49
C PHE A 93 5.88 6.85 20.07
N PRO A 94 6.69 5.98 19.45
CA PRO A 94 6.47 5.60 18.07
C PRO A 94 5.28 4.65 17.93
N ARG A 95 4.58 4.79 16.82
CA ARG A 95 3.74 3.75 16.24
C ARG A 95 4.62 2.89 15.34
N VAL A 96 4.56 1.59 15.46
CA VAL A 96 5.36 0.65 14.66
C VAL A 96 4.48 -0.11 13.69
N GLY A 97 4.97 -0.38 12.49
CA GLY A 97 4.36 -1.30 11.55
C GLY A 97 4.38 -2.72 12.11
N GLY A 98 3.25 -3.44 12.08
CA GLY A 98 3.14 -4.78 12.64
C GLY A 98 4.16 -5.75 12.06
N ARG A 99 4.35 -5.76 10.74
CA ARG A 99 5.29 -6.64 10.04
C ARG A 99 6.74 -6.22 10.17
N SER A 100 7.04 -4.91 10.09
CA SER A 100 8.41 -4.42 10.03
C SER A 100 9.00 -4.10 11.39
N GLY A 101 8.17 -3.85 12.40
CA GLY A 101 8.60 -3.29 13.68
C GLY A 101 9.23 -1.89 13.60
N ARG A 102 9.19 -1.22 12.44
CA ARG A 102 9.72 0.12 12.25
C ARG A 102 8.76 1.19 12.74
N ALA A 103 9.30 2.29 13.22
CA ALA A 103 8.49 3.45 13.56
C ALA A 103 7.91 4.08 12.27
N VAL A 104 6.57 4.11 12.17
CA VAL A 104 5.84 4.61 11.00
C VAL A 104 5.11 5.92 11.27
N ALA A 105 4.84 6.21 12.53
CA ALA A 105 4.25 7.46 13.00
C ALA A 105 4.67 7.74 14.44
N TRP A 106 4.29 8.89 14.97
CA TRP A 106 4.63 9.32 16.33
C TRP A 106 3.42 10.00 16.98
N GLY A 107 3.28 9.77 18.27
CA GLY A 107 2.39 10.56 19.10
C GLY A 107 0.99 9.98 19.34
N ASP A 108 0.75 8.71 19.04
CA ASP A 108 -0.45 8.03 19.53
C ASP A 108 -0.42 7.89 21.05
N ILE A 109 0.77 7.70 21.61
CA ILE A 109 1.03 7.82 23.03
C ILE A 109 2.00 8.97 23.25
N LYS A 110 1.65 9.84 24.20
CA LYS A 110 2.48 10.95 24.65
C LYS A 110 2.54 10.94 26.18
N LEU A 111 3.69 11.33 26.71
CA LEU A 111 3.80 11.69 28.11
C LEU A 111 4.03 13.21 28.18
N VAL A 112 3.12 13.92 28.79
CA VAL A 112 3.02 15.39 28.70
C VAL A 112 3.21 16.03 30.08
N PRO A 113 4.04 17.09 30.18
CA PRO A 113 4.24 17.78 31.43
C PRO A 113 2.97 18.52 31.87
N THR A 114 2.66 18.48 33.14
CA THR A 114 1.49 19.16 33.74
C THR A 114 1.79 20.60 34.16
N SER A 115 2.98 21.10 33.89
CA SER A 115 3.33 22.53 34.11
C SER A 115 2.58 23.49 33.19
N GLY A 116 1.90 22.98 32.15
CA GLY A 116 1.28 23.81 31.11
C GLY A 116 2.26 24.37 30.09
N ILE A 117 3.55 24.07 30.23
CA ILE A 117 4.63 24.57 29.37
C ILE A 117 5.49 23.36 28.93
N SER A 118 5.87 23.35 27.67
CA SER A 118 6.84 22.38 27.14
C SER A 118 8.02 23.12 26.50
N TYR A 119 9.23 22.67 26.82
CA TYR A 119 10.46 23.17 26.20
C TYR A 119 10.91 22.35 24.99
N GLY A 120 10.04 21.49 24.48
CA GLY A 120 10.29 20.73 23.25
C GLY A 120 9.64 19.34 23.26
N GLY A 121 9.77 18.68 22.13
CA GLY A 121 9.27 17.31 21.92
C GLY A 121 10.43 16.33 21.77
N LEU A 122 10.40 15.23 22.50
CA LEU A 122 11.41 14.16 22.46
C LEU A 122 10.80 12.90 21.83
N LYS A 123 11.39 12.43 20.75
CA LYS A 123 11.05 11.12 20.17
C LYS A 123 11.66 10.00 21.00
N ASN A 124 10.82 9.14 21.54
CA ASN A 124 11.26 8.03 22.38
C ASN A 124 11.62 6.79 21.53
N LYS A 125 12.59 6.01 21.98
CA LYS A 125 12.94 4.73 21.33
C LYS A 125 12.05 3.57 21.77
N ILE A 126 11.28 3.75 22.82
CA ILE A 126 10.36 2.74 23.33
C ILE A 126 9.13 2.71 22.42
N HIS A 127 8.83 1.55 21.86
CA HIS A 127 7.68 1.36 21.00
C HIS A 127 6.39 1.43 21.81
N GLY A 128 5.52 2.37 21.47
CA GLY A 128 4.30 2.64 22.22
C GLY A 128 3.06 1.95 21.66
N THR A 129 2.87 2.01 20.35
CA THR A 129 1.70 1.45 19.70
C THR A 129 2.07 0.59 18.52
N MET A 130 1.21 -0.37 18.21
CA MET A 130 1.25 -1.08 16.93
C MET A 130 0.30 -0.43 15.93
N HIS A 131 0.63 -0.52 14.67
CA HIS A 131 -0.30 -0.16 13.62
C HIS A 131 -1.33 -1.28 13.46
N ASP A 132 -2.62 -0.92 13.45
CA ASP A 132 -3.72 -1.90 13.32
C ASP A 132 -3.79 -2.54 11.94
N ALA A 133 -3.16 -1.94 10.95
CA ALA A 133 -3.30 -2.39 9.59
C ALA A 133 -2.04 -3.09 9.11
N ASP A 134 -1.99 -4.37 9.35
CA ASP A 134 -1.44 -5.24 8.36
C ASP A 134 -2.52 -5.36 7.27
N PHE A 135 -2.39 -4.55 6.22
CA PHE A 135 -3.31 -4.63 5.09
C PHE A 135 -3.21 -6.01 4.45
N ASP A 136 -4.36 -6.58 4.08
CA ASP A 136 -4.40 -7.87 3.40
C ASP A 136 -3.52 -7.86 2.15
N ILE A 137 -2.86 -8.99 1.87
CA ILE A 137 -2.02 -9.18 0.69
C ILE A 137 -2.64 -10.27 -0.16
N PHE A 138 -2.97 -9.94 -1.40
CA PHE A 138 -3.44 -10.90 -2.40
C PHE A 138 -2.47 -10.95 -3.57
N MET A 139 -2.05 -12.15 -3.95
CA MET A 139 -1.46 -12.39 -5.26
C MET A 139 -2.57 -12.78 -6.23
N ILE A 140 -2.58 -12.17 -7.41
CA ILE A 140 -3.51 -12.52 -8.50
C ILE A 140 -2.76 -13.23 -9.62
N SER A 141 -3.39 -14.26 -10.21
CA SER A 141 -2.82 -15.00 -11.35
C SER A 141 -3.88 -15.50 -12.32
N PHE A 142 -3.50 -15.61 -13.59
CA PHE A 142 -4.35 -16.13 -14.65
C PHE A 142 -3.55 -17.09 -15.56
N HIS A 143 -3.52 -18.37 -15.17
CA HIS A 143 -2.84 -19.46 -15.89
C HIS A 143 -1.31 -19.30 -16.07
N GLU A 144 -0.62 -18.48 -15.25
CA GLU A 144 0.84 -18.47 -15.22
C GLU A 144 1.37 -19.75 -14.58
N ALA A 145 2.25 -20.44 -15.29
CA ALA A 145 2.81 -21.72 -14.84
C ALA A 145 3.62 -21.60 -13.53
N GLU A 146 4.20 -20.43 -13.28
CA GLU A 146 5.03 -20.16 -12.10
C GLU A 146 4.25 -19.59 -10.91
N ALA A 147 2.95 -19.31 -11.08
CA ALA A 147 2.15 -18.61 -10.08
C ALA A 147 2.18 -19.28 -8.69
N ASP A 148 2.05 -20.61 -8.64
CA ASP A 148 2.06 -21.34 -7.37
C ASP A 148 3.41 -21.30 -6.68
N ARG A 149 4.50 -21.36 -7.44
CA ARG A 149 5.85 -21.21 -6.89
C ARG A 149 6.09 -19.80 -6.35
N ASN A 150 5.72 -18.80 -7.12
CA ASN A 150 5.89 -17.39 -6.72
C ASN A 150 5.03 -17.06 -5.50
N PHE A 151 3.81 -17.62 -5.44
CA PHE A 151 2.97 -17.50 -4.26
C PHE A 151 3.57 -18.21 -3.03
N ALA A 152 4.13 -19.40 -3.19
CA ALA A 152 4.79 -20.10 -2.10
C ALA A 152 5.98 -19.28 -1.54
N GLN A 153 6.76 -18.64 -2.40
CA GLN A 153 7.85 -17.74 -2.00
C GLN A 153 7.33 -16.50 -1.25
N LEU A 154 6.26 -15.88 -1.75
CA LEU A 154 5.61 -14.76 -1.06
C LEU A 154 5.12 -15.19 0.33
N LYS A 155 4.47 -16.35 0.43
CA LYS A 155 3.88 -16.86 1.67
C LYS A 155 4.91 -17.23 2.74
N VAL A 156 6.12 -17.62 2.36
CA VAL A 156 7.23 -17.83 3.32
C VAL A 156 7.55 -16.57 4.10
N ARG A 157 7.48 -15.40 3.44
CA ARG A 157 7.77 -14.11 4.07
C ARG A 157 6.54 -13.45 4.67
N PHE A 158 5.36 -13.73 4.12
CA PHE A 158 4.07 -13.15 4.50
C PHE A 158 3.03 -14.27 4.59
N PRO A 159 3.00 -15.01 5.71
CA PRO A 159 2.16 -16.21 5.88
C PRO A 159 0.66 -15.95 5.72
N GLU A 160 0.21 -14.71 5.94
CA GLU A 160 -1.18 -14.28 5.78
C GLU A 160 -1.60 -14.01 4.33
N ALA A 161 -0.64 -13.95 3.39
CA ALA A 161 -0.94 -13.69 1.98
C ALA A 161 -1.90 -14.74 1.39
N GLN A 162 -2.81 -14.30 0.55
CA GLN A 162 -3.82 -15.12 -0.11
C GLN A 162 -3.60 -15.13 -1.63
N HIS A 163 -4.05 -16.20 -2.30
CA HIS A 163 -3.92 -16.35 -3.74
C HIS A 163 -5.29 -16.40 -4.40
N VAL A 164 -5.57 -15.43 -5.26
CA VAL A 164 -6.75 -15.39 -6.13
C VAL A 164 -6.32 -15.84 -7.52
N LYS A 165 -6.85 -17.00 -7.97
CA LYS A 165 -6.40 -17.70 -9.17
C LYS A 165 -7.47 -17.74 -10.23
N ASN A 166 -7.05 -17.65 -11.50
CA ASN A 166 -7.84 -17.98 -12.68
C ASN A 166 -9.22 -17.30 -12.75
N ILE A 167 -9.30 -16.08 -12.24
CA ILE A 167 -10.45 -15.22 -12.43
C ILE A 167 -10.27 -14.50 -13.77
N GLU A 168 -11.20 -14.73 -14.69
CA GLU A 168 -11.19 -14.09 -15.99
C GLU A 168 -11.45 -12.58 -15.88
N GLY A 169 -10.58 -11.80 -16.50
CA GLY A 169 -10.60 -10.34 -16.46
C GLY A 169 -9.93 -9.76 -15.19
N ILE A 170 -8.99 -8.83 -15.42
CA ILE A 170 -8.20 -8.21 -14.34
C ILE A 170 -9.09 -7.49 -13.31
N GLY A 171 -10.16 -6.81 -13.77
CA GLY A 171 -11.13 -6.14 -12.89
C GLY A 171 -11.86 -7.11 -11.99
N ASN A 172 -12.25 -8.29 -12.49
CA ASN A 172 -12.89 -9.34 -11.69
C ASN A 172 -11.94 -9.91 -10.64
N ALA A 173 -10.67 -10.15 -10.99
CA ALA A 173 -9.68 -10.61 -10.04
C ALA A 173 -9.45 -9.58 -8.92
N HIS A 174 -9.37 -8.31 -9.25
CA HIS A 174 -9.27 -7.22 -8.27
C HIS A 174 -10.53 -7.13 -7.38
N LYS A 175 -11.72 -7.16 -7.99
CA LYS A 175 -12.99 -7.16 -7.25
C LYS A 175 -13.06 -8.32 -6.26
N LYS A 176 -12.64 -9.51 -6.69
CA LYS A 176 -12.60 -10.70 -5.83
C LYS A 176 -11.68 -10.51 -4.62
N CYS A 177 -10.53 -9.87 -4.79
CA CYS A 177 -9.65 -9.51 -3.68
C CYS A 177 -10.33 -8.55 -2.71
N GLY A 178 -11.03 -7.52 -3.22
CA GLY A 178 -11.80 -6.58 -2.39
C GLY A 178 -12.90 -7.27 -1.58
N GLU A 179 -13.64 -8.22 -2.18
CA GLU A 179 -14.67 -9.01 -1.50
C GLU A 179 -14.11 -9.89 -0.38
N LEU A 180 -12.92 -10.45 -0.57
CA LEU A 180 -12.27 -11.34 0.40
C LEU A 180 -11.51 -10.58 1.50
N ALA A 181 -11.15 -9.33 1.27
CA ALA A 181 -10.34 -8.55 2.18
C ALA A 181 -11.09 -8.19 3.47
N ASN A 182 -10.36 -8.17 4.58
CA ASN A 182 -10.84 -7.69 5.88
C ASN A 182 -10.35 -6.29 6.20
N SER A 183 -9.20 -5.89 5.64
CA SER A 183 -8.61 -4.58 5.86
C SER A 183 -9.22 -3.49 4.96
N GLU A 184 -9.11 -2.23 5.37
CA GLU A 184 -9.63 -1.07 4.62
C GLU A 184 -8.87 -0.77 3.34
N MET A 185 -7.61 -1.20 3.27
CA MET A 185 -6.78 -1.17 2.07
C MET A 185 -6.20 -2.55 1.79
N VAL A 186 -5.89 -2.82 0.54
CA VAL A 186 -5.55 -4.17 0.07
C VAL A 186 -4.33 -4.09 -0.85
N TYR A 187 -3.28 -4.83 -0.52
CA TYR A 187 -2.17 -5.06 -1.43
C TYR A 187 -2.54 -6.09 -2.49
N ILE A 188 -2.34 -5.74 -3.73
CA ILE A 188 -2.43 -6.64 -4.88
C ILE A 188 -1.04 -6.84 -5.46
N VAL A 189 -0.67 -8.09 -5.68
CA VAL A 189 0.61 -8.51 -6.24
C VAL A 189 0.35 -9.32 -7.50
N ASP A 190 0.90 -8.91 -8.63
CA ASP A 190 0.82 -9.68 -9.86
C ASP A 190 1.73 -10.92 -9.77
N ALA A 191 1.32 -12.05 -10.32
CA ALA A 191 2.02 -13.34 -10.17
C ALA A 191 3.42 -13.39 -10.79
N ASP A 192 3.77 -12.46 -11.67
CA ASP A 192 5.10 -12.33 -12.26
C ASP A 192 6.04 -11.40 -11.47
N ALA A 193 5.59 -10.87 -10.35
CA ALA A 193 6.39 -10.03 -9.46
C ALA A 193 7.37 -10.89 -8.60
N ASP A 194 8.64 -10.65 -8.78
CA ASP A 194 9.71 -11.13 -7.92
C ASP A 194 9.99 -10.09 -6.84
N ILE A 195 9.39 -10.27 -5.66
CA ILE A 195 9.37 -9.27 -4.59
C ILE A 195 10.75 -9.10 -3.97
N MET A 196 11.26 -7.86 -3.97
CA MET A 196 12.56 -7.52 -3.41
C MET A 196 12.63 -7.83 -1.90
N ASP A 197 13.78 -8.32 -1.42
CA ASP A 197 13.94 -8.76 -0.02
C ASP A 197 13.69 -7.65 1.00
N HIS A 198 14.01 -6.40 0.64
CA HIS A 198 13.79 -5.25 1.50
C HIS A 198 12.33 -4.78 1.57
N PHE A 199 11.47 -5.20 0.62
CA PHE A 199 10.08 -4.78 0.57
C PHE A 199 9.23 -5.51 1.63
N LYS A 200 8.50 -4.77 2.48
CA LYS A 200 7.85 -5.30 3.69
C LYS A 200 6.32 -5.22 3.70
N PHE A 201 5.68 -4.64 2.70
CA PHE A 201 4.22 -4.36 2.68
C PHE A 201 3.75 -3.59 3.93
N ASP A 202 4.57 -2.70 4.44
CA ASP A 202 4.35 -1.95 5.69
C ASP A 202 4.08 -0.46 5.47
N TYR A 203 3.80 -0.05 4.23
CA TYR A 203 3.46 1.32 3.92
C TYR A 203 2.07 1.66 4.45
N ILE A 204 1.97 2.81 5.12
CA ILE A 204 0.76 3.26 5.78
C ILE A 204 0.39 4.63 5.24
N PRO A 205 -0.63 4.70 4.36
CA PRO A 205 -1.13 5.97 3.88
C PRO A 205 -1.75 6.82 5.00
N PRO A 206 -1.72 8.16 4.86
CA PRO A 206 -2.50 9.04 5.71
C PRO A 206 -3.99 8.65 5.70
N MET A 207 -4.66 8.70 6.83
CA MET A 207 -6.09 8.33 6.98
C MET A 207 -6.98 9.00 5.94
N SER A 208 -6.77 10.29 5.67
CA SER A 208 -7.54 11.08 4.71
C SER A 208 -7.41 10.61 3.25
N LYS A 209 -6.44 9.77 2.94
CA LYS A 209 -6.20 9.25 1.58
C LYS A 209 -6.58 7.78 1.41
N ARG A 210 -6.87 7.05 2.49
CA ARG A 210 -7.11 5.60 2.44
C ARG A 210 -8.38 5.20 1.69
N SER A 211 -9.36 6.09 1.60
CA SER A 211 -10.63 5.78 0.92
C SER A 211 -10.62 6.07 -0.58
N ASN A 212 -9.65 6.83 -1.09
CA ASN A 212 -9.71 7.36 -2.45
C ASN A 212 -8.40 7.32 -3.25
N THR A 213 -7.29 6.88 -2.64
CA THR A 213 -5.98 6.91 -3.30
C THR A 213 -5.41 5.50 -3.45
N THR A 214 -5.10 5.13 -4.68
CA THR A 214 -4.34 3.92 -5.01
C THR A 214 -2.85 4.26 -5.06
N TYR A 215 -2.04 3.45 -4.38
CA TYR A 215 -0.58 3.57 -4.36
C TYR A 215 0.03 2.49 -5.24
N VAL A 216 1.02 2.86 -6.04
CA VAL A 216 1.69 1.94 -6.96
C VAL A 216 3.19 2.10 -6.82
N TRP A 217 3.86 1.00 -6.52
CA TRP A 217 5.31 0.97 -6.35
C TRP A 217 6.02 0.86 -7.68
N SER A 218 7.22 1.40 -7.70
CA SER A 218 8.13 1.18 -8.83
C SER A 218 8.54 -0.28 -8.90
N ALA A 219 8.60 -0.78 -10.12
CA ALA A 219 9.15 -2.10 -10.43
C ALA A 219 10.35 -1.96 -11.36
N ARG A 220 11.29 -2.88 -11.29
CA ARG A 220 12.41 -2.93 -12.22
C ARG A 220 12.08 -3.83 -13.40
N ASN A 221 12.28 -3.31 -14.59
CA ASN A 221 12.19 -4.09 -15.81
C ASN A 221 13.45 -4.97 -15.96
N PRO A 222 13.31 -6.30 -16.10
CA PRO A 222 14.44 -7.21 -16.15
C PRO A 222 15.25 -7.12 -17.44
N ILE A 223 14.73 -6.49 -18.50
CA ILE A 223 15.39 -6.39 -19.81
C ILE A 223 16.10 -5.05 -19.99
N ASN A 224 15.38 -3.95 -19.84
CA ASN A 224 15.93 -2.62 -20.14
C ASN A 224 16.34 -1.83 -18.89
N GLY A 225 16.10 -2.37 -17.70
CA GLY A 225 16.50 -1.75 -16.43
C GLY A 225 15.63 -0.57 -15.99
N LEU A 226 14.57 -0.21 -16.72
CA LEU A 226 13.68 0.87 -16.33
C LEU A 226 13.05 0.62 -14.96
N GLU A 227 12.97 1.67 -14.15
CA GLU A 227 12.37 1.68 -12.83
C GLU A 227 11.26 2.72 -12.77
N TYR A 228 10.02 2.28 -12.75
CA TYR A 228 8.84 3.15 -12.64
C TYR A 228 7.61 2.39 -12.17
N GLY A 229 6.51 3.10 -11.92
CA GLY A 229 5.23 2.56 -11.48
C GLY A 229 4.60 1.62 -12.51
N TYR A 230 5.04 0.39 -12.52
CA TYR A 230 4.74 -0.65 -13.52
C TYR A 230 3.53 -1.50 -13.13
N GLY A 231 3.09 -1.33 -11.91
CA GLY A 231 1.84 -1.86 -11.44
C GLY A 231 1.85 -3.28 -10.89
N ALA A 232 3.00 -3.93 -10.72
CA ALA A 232 3.04 -5.30 -10.20
C ALA A 232 2.73 -5.38 -8.69
N VAL A 233 3.02 -4.31 -7.92
CA VAL A 233 2.59 -4.17 -6.53
C VAL A 233 1.81 -2.88 -6.35
N LYS A 234 0.60 -3.00 -5.84
CA LYS A 234 -0.34 -1.90 -5.65
C LYS A 234 -1.00 -2.00 -4.28
N LEU A 235 -1.40 -0.86 -3.72
CA LEU A 235 -2.22 -0.79 -2.50
C LEU A 235 -3.48 0.01 -2.82
N PHE A 236 -4.62 -0.67 -2.81
CA PHE A 236 -5.92 -0.10 -3.15
C PHE A 236 -6.78 0.16 -1.93
N PRO A 237 -7.63 1.19 -1.94
CA PRO A 237 -8.82 1.19 -1.10
C PRO A 237 -9.69 -0.03 -1.39
N LYS A 238 -10.12 -0.74 -0.36
CA LYS A 238 -11.00 -1.94 -0.51
C LYS A 238 -12.24 -1.65 -1.34
N GLN A 239 -12.92 -0.53 -1.07
CA GLN A 239 -14.15 -0.19 -1.79
C GLN A 239 -13.89 0.03 -3.28
N GLN A 240 -12.77 0.63 -3.63
CA GLN A 240 -12.41 0.82 -5.05
C GLN A 240 -12.25 -0.52 -5.79
N LEU A 241 -11.70 -1.55 -5.13
CA LEU A 241 -11.62 -2.90 -5.72
C LEU A 241 -13.01 -3.51 -5.93
N ILE A 242 -13.92 -3.34 -4.97
CA ILE A 242 -15.30 -3.85 -5.06
C ILE A 242 -16.07 -3.18 -6.20
N ASP A 243 -15.83 -1.89 -6.40
CA ASP A 243 -16.51 -1.06 -7.41
C ASP A 243 -15.87 -1.18 -8.81
N MET A 244 -14.76 -1.91 -8.97
CA MET A 244 -14.13 -2.11 -10.28
C MET A 244 -15.07 -2.80 -11.27
N GLY A 245 -15.24 -2.15 -12.43
CA GLY A 245 -15.98 -2.68 -13.56
C GLY A 245 -15.07 -3.37 -14.59
N HIS A 246 -15.69 -4.04 -15.58
CA HIS A 246 -15.01 -4.82 -16.61
C HIS A 246 -14.43 -4.00 -17.78
N GLU A 247 -14.73 -2.71 -17.85
CA GLU A 247 -14.72 -1.96 -19.11
C GLU A 247 -13.46 -1.09 -19.34
N LEU A 248 -12.45 -1.17 -18.46
CA LEU A 248 -11.29 -0.28 -18.56
C LEU A 248 -10.05 -1.02 -19.09
N PRO A 249 -9.34 -0.46 -20.08
CA PRO A 249 -8.11 -1.05 -20.64
C PRO A 249 -6.96 -1.12 -19.63
N ASP A 250 -7.01 -0.28 -18.60
CA ASP A 250 -6.07 -0.27 -17.49
C ASP A 250 -6.78 0.08 -16.17
N PHE A 251 -6.35 -0.55 -15.07
CA PHE A 251 -6.92 -0.28 -13.74
C PHE A 251 -6.76 1.17 -13.29
N SER A 252 -5.71 1.86 -13.77
CA SER A 252 -5.46 3.27 -13.42
C SER A 252 -6.49 4.23 -14.00
N ALA A 253 -7.17 3.84 -15.07
CA ALA A 253 -8.23 4.64 -15.67
C ALA A 253 -9.49 4.75 -14.78
N GLY A 254 -9.67 3.82 -13.82
CA GLY A 254 -10.78 3.82 -12.85
C GLY A 254 -10.41 4.37 -11.47
N ALA A 255 -9.16 4.70 -11.22
CA ALA A 255 -8.74 5.21 -9.90
C ALA A 255 -9.06 6.69 -9.75
N SER A 256 -9.74 7.07 -8.63
CA SER A 256 -10.05 8.47 -8.34
C SER A 256 -8.77 9.29 -8.12
N PHE A 257 -7.78 8.71 -7.44
CA PHE A 257 -6.43 9.26 -7.28
C PHE A 257 -5.39 8.15 -7.36
N TYR A 258 -4.33 8.43 -8.09
CA TYR A 258 -3.19 7.55 -8.27
C TYR A 258 -1.94 8.21 -7.72
N GLN A 259 -1.22 7.53 -6.84
CA GLN A 259 0.02 8.03 -6.27
C GLN A 259 1.16 7.03 -6.47
N PRO A 260 2.17 7.38 -7.29
CA PRO A 260 3.37 6.57 -7.40
C PRO A 260 4.19 6.61 -6.11
N VAL A 261 4.78 5.47 -5.76
CA VAL A 261 5.74 5.32 -4.66
C VAL A 261 7.08 4.92 -5.27
N SER A 262 8.12 5.71 -5.00
CA SER A 262 9.42 5.57 -5.65
C SER A 262 10.22 4.34 -5.24
N ASP A 263 9.91 3.74 -4.08
CA ASP A 263 10.59 2.51 -3.64
C ASP A 263 10.34 1.37 -4.61
N ILE A 264 11.39 0.62 -4.96
CA ILE A 264 11.28 -0.52 -5.85
C ILE A 264 10.77 -1.72 -5.06
N SER A 265 9.57 -2.20 -5.41
CA SER A 265 8.93 -3.33 -4.74
C SER A 265 9.36 -4.68 -5.30
N ASN A 266 9.62 -4.75 -6.61
CA ASN A 266 9.82 -6.02 -7.31
C ASN A 266 10.58 -5.88 -8.62
N ILE A 267 11.00 -7.02 -9.15
CA ILE A 267 11.36 -7.20 -10.55
C ILE A 267 10.20 -7.90 -11.24
N THR A 268 9.66 -7.36 -12.32
CA THR A 268 8.55 -7.97 -13.06
C THR A 268 9.08 -9.00 -14.06
N ARG A 269 8.96 -10.29 -13.76
CA ARG A 269 9.58 -11.38 -14.52
C ARG A 269 8.74 -11.82 -15.73
N PHE A 270 8.44 -10.91 -16.65
CA PHE A 270 7.70 -11.23 -17.88
C PHE A 270 8.54 -11.93 -18.96
N ASN A 271 9.88 -11.91 -18.85
CA ASN A 271 10.81 -12.41 -19.86
C ASN A 271 11.07 -13.94 -19.77
N LYS A 272 10.00 -14.73 -19.67
CA LYS A 272 10.08 -16.20 -19.52
C LYS A 272 10.25 -16.94 -20.84
N ASP A 273 9.62 -16.45 -21.90
CA ASP A 273 9.65 -16.98 -23.26
C ASP A 273 9.48 -15.84 -24.28
N PRO A 274 9.69 -16.12 -25.60
CA PRO A 274 9.56 -15.11 -26.63
C PRO A 274 8.19 -14.43 -26.69
N TYR A 275 7.11 -15.22 -26.55
CA TYR A 275 5.75 -14.68 -26.63
C TYR A 275 5.43 -13.78 -25.43
N ARG A 276 5.67 -14.25 -24.21
CA ARG A 276 5.40 -13.44 -22.99
C ARG A 276 6.21 -12.16 -22.99
N THR A 277 7.47 -12.21 -23.43
CA THR A 277 8.33 -11.04 -23.54
C THR A 277 7.81 -10.04 -24.56
N TRP A 278 7.50 -10.49 -25.77
CA TRP A 278 6.89 -9.66 -26.80
C TRP A 278 5.56 -9.06 -26.33
N ARG A 279 4.68 -9.90 -25.77
CA ARG A 279 3.36 -9.49 -25.30
C ARG A 279 3.42 -8.37 -24.26
N SER A 280 4.28 -8.50 -23.24
CA SER A 280 4.42 -7.49 -22.20
C SER A 280 4.95 -6.18 -22.77
N ALA A 281 5.94 -6.22 -23.63
CA ALA A 281 6.49 -5.06 -24.28
C ALA A 281 5.46 -4.37 -25.23
N PHE A 282 4.72 -5.17 -26.00
CA PHE A 282 3.65 -4.68 -26.88
C PHE A 282 2.57 -3.94 -26.08
N ARG A 283 2.03 -4.59 -25.04
CA ARG A 283 0.98 -4.01 -24.18
C ARG A 283 1.42 -2.70 -23.52
N GLU A 284 2.63 -2.67 -22.98
CA GLU A 284 3.16 -1.48 -22.33
C GLU A 284 3.39 -0.34 -23.34
N ALA A 285 3.98 -0.63 -24.48
CA ALA A 285 4.20 0.36 -25.52
C ALA A 285 2.89 0.92 -26.10
N VAL A 286 1.83 0.10 -26.22
CA VAL A 286 0.49 0.57 -26.60
C VAL A 286 -0.02 1.59 -25.60
N LYS A 287 0.06 1.29 -24.30
CA LYS A 287 -0.41 2.21 -23.23
C LYS A 287 0.34 3.54 -23.23
N LEU A 288 1.66 3.48 -23.38
CA LEU A 288 2.50 4.68 -23.44
C LEU A 288 2.21 5.51 -24.67
N ALA A 289 2.14 4.90 -25.86
CA ALA A 289 1.95 5.59 -27.13
C ALA A 289 0.54 6.18 -27.30
N SER A 290 -0.49 5.49 -26.82
CA SER A 290 -1.87 5.94 -26.89
C SER A 290 -2.26 6.98 -25.84
N ALA A 291 -1.39 7.20 -24.83
CA ALA A 291 -1.65 8.08 -23.68
C ALA A 291 -2.95 7.70 -22.90
N VAL A 292 -3.28 6.42 -22.85
CA VAL A 292 -4.49 5.91 -22.16
C VAL A 292 -4.35 6.04 -20.63
N VAL A 293 -3.14 6.12 -20.10
CA VAL A 293 -2.90 6.34 -18.67
C VAL A 293 -2.94 7.84 -18.37
N PRO A 294 -3.84 8.30 -17.48
CA PRO A 294 -3.99 9.72 -17.20
C PRO A 294 -2.77 10.29 -16.45
N ASN A 295 -2.56 11.62 -16.62
CA ASN A 295 -1.54 12.40 -15.91
C ASN A 295 -0.08 12.01 -16.17
N GLN A 296 0.22 11.36 -17.29
CA GLN A 296 1.60 11.11 -17.71
C GLN A 296 2.24 12.39 -18.27
N LYS A 297 3.47 12.66 -17.83
CA LYS A 297 4.27 13.71 -18.46
C LYS A 297 4.83 13.19 -19.80
N GLN A 298 4.65 13.94 -20.87
CA GLN A 298 5.04 13.52 -22.22
C GLN A 298 6.53 13.16 -22.30
N SER A 299 7.42 13.98 -21.71
CA SER A 299 8.86 13.71 -21.71
C SER A 299 9.24 12.38 -21.06
N GLU A 300 8.63 12.06 -19.91
CA GLU A 300 8.86 10.77 -19.21
C GLU A 300 8.30 9.60 -20.02
N THR A 301 7.17 9.80 -20.70
CA THR A 301 6.57 8.80 -21.58
C THR A 301 7.47 8.51 -22.77
N ASP A 302 8.00 9.54 -23.41
CA ASP A 302 8.90 9.41 -24.56
C ASP A 302 10.22 8.70 -24.19
N GLU A 303 10.80 9.04 -23.04
CA GLU A 303 11.99 8.36 -22.51
C GLU A 303 11.74 6.87 -22.25
N ARG A 304 10.62 6.54 -21.59
CA ARG A 304 10.23 5.15 -21.32
C ARG A 304 9.97 4.37 -22.60
N LEU A 305 9.20 4.95 -23.51
CA LEU A 305 8.88 4.33 -24.79
C LEU A 305 10.13 4.10 -25.64
N ASN A 306 11.06 5.08 -25.67
CA ASN A 306 12.34 4.93 -26.32
C ASN A 306 13.16 3.77 -25.72
N ALA A 307 13.25 3.68 -24.39
CA ALA A 307 13.98 2.60 -23.72
C ALA A 307 13.39 1.22 -24.02
N TRP A 308 12.05 1.08 -24.03
CA TRP A 308 11.39 -0.16 -24.44
C TRP A 308 11.69 -0.55 -25.90
N CYS A 309 11.81 0.42 -26.79
CA CYS A 309 12.03 0.20 -28.23
C CYS A 309 13.51 -0.02 -28.60
N THR A 310 14.47 0.28 -27.70
CA THR A 310 15.89 0.33 -28.10
C THR A 310 16.85 -0.42 -27.17
N ILE A 311 16.46 -0.68 -25.91
CA ILE A 311 17.37 -1.23 -24.90
C ILE A 311 16.98 -2.66 -24.54
N ASP A 312 17.92 -3.60 -24.68
CA ASP A 312 17.73 -5.01 -24.25
C ASP A 312 18.83 -5.53 -23.28
N ASN A 313 19.88 -4.74 -23.06
CA ASN A 313 21.02 -5.05 -22.18
C ASN A 313 21.65 -6.46 -22.44
N GLY A 314 21.44 -7.04 -23.62
CA GLY A 314 21.86 -8.39 -23.91
C GLY A 314 21.09 -9.48 -23.17
N GLU A 315 19.97 -9.15 -22.58
CA GLU A 315 19.15 -10.07 -21.78
C GLU A 315 18.45 -11.11 -22.66
N ARG A 316 18.19 -12.28 -22.06
CA ARG A 316 17.48 -13.34 -22.73
C ARG A 316 16.11 -12.86 -23.23
N PHE A 317 15.82 -13.09 -24.51
CA PHE A 317 14.62 -12.63 -25.22
C PHE A 317 14.52 -11.10 -25.42
N GLY A 318 15.57 -10.31 -25.19
CA GLY A 318 15.58 -8.87 -25.36
C GLY A 318 15.13 -8.40 -26.74
N ARG A 319 15.56 -9.07 -27.81
CA ARG A 319 15.09 -8.78 -29.18
C ARG A 319 13.58 -8.89 -29.35
N TYR A 320 12.89 -9.78 -28.61
CA TYR A 320 11.44 -9.90 -28.65
C TYR A 320 10.76 -8.77 -27.85
N CYS A 321 11.46 -8.28 -26.83
CA CYS A 321 11.02 -7.08 -26.10
C CYS A 321 11.02 -5.86 -27.04
N ILE A 322 12.14 -5.56 -27.69
CA ILE A 322 12.26 -4.44 -28.62
C ILE A 322 11.22 -4.57 -29.76
N LYS A 323 11.11 -5.75 -30.37
CA LYS A 323 10.14 -5.99 -31.46
C LYS A 323 8.71 -5.75 -30.98
N GLY A 324 8.32 -6.29 -29.83
CA GLY A 324 7.00 -6.09 -29.25
C GLY A 324 6.72 -4.62 -28.93
N ALA A 325 7.72 -3.89 -28.41
CA ALA A 325 7.58 -2.48 -28.11
C ALA A 325 7.40 -1.61 -29.38
N LEU A 326 8.17 -1.87 -30.42
CA LEU A 326 8.04 -1.17 -31.71
C LEU A 326 6.65 -1.38 -32.35
N GLU A 327 6.18 -2.63 -32.37
CA GLU A 327 4.86 -2.98 -32.90
C GLU A 327 3.72 -2.41 -32.03
N GLY A 328 3.87 -2.47 -30.70
CA GLY A 328 2.92 -1.88 -29.77
C GLY A 328 2.87 -0.36 -29.84
N LYS A 329 4.01 0.30 -30.02
CA LYS A 329 4.07 1.74 -30.26
C LYS A 329 3.26 2.12 -31.50
N ALA A 330 3.52 1.46 -32.63
CA ALA A 330 2.80 1.73 -33.88
C ALA A 330 1.29 1.51 -33.71
N TYR A 331 0.89 0.41 -33.07
CA TYR A 331 -0.52 0.12 -32.81
C TYR A 331 -1.18 1.17 -31.89
N GLY A 332 -0.50 1.60 -30.82
CA GLY A 332 -1.00 2.61 -29.91
C GLY A 332 -1.15 4.00 -30.54
N GLU A 333 -0.21 4.39 -31.42
CA GLU A 333 -0.28 5.64 -32.19
C GLU A 333 -1.44 5.63 -33.20
N GLU A 334 -1.62 4.51 -33.90
CA GLU A 334 -2.69 4.32 -34.91
C GLU A 334 -4.10 4.33 -34.28
N ASN A 335 -4.24 3.73 -33.11
CA ASN A 335 -5.55 3.56 -32.44
C ASN A 335 -5.76 4.54 -31.29
N LYS A 336 -5.04 5.64 -31.23
CA LYS A 336 -5.17 6.64 -30.18
C LYS A 336 -6.59 7.22 -30.12
N GLY A 337 -7.26 7.05 -28.98
CA GLY A 337 -8.65 7.49 -28.75
C GLY A 337 -9.71 6.43 -29.09
N ASP A 338 -9.36 5.32 -29.73
CA ASP A 338 -10.23 4.19 -29.97
C ASP A 338 -10.13 3.18 -28.79
N ILE A 339 -11.06 3.30 -27.86
CA ILE A 339 -11.07 2.46 -26.63
C ILE A 339 -11.29 0.98 -26.96
N ASP A 340 -12.11 0.64 -27.96
CA ASP A 340 -12.39 -0.73 -28.33
C ASP A 340 -11.17 -1.40 -28.96
N ALA A 341 -10.46 -0.70 -29.84
CA ALA A 341 -9.20 -1.17 -30.39
C ALA A 341 -8.14 -1.31 -29.29
N LEU A 342 -7.99 -0.31 -28.41
CA LEU A 342 -7.02 -0.34 -27.31
C LEU A 342 -7.29 -1.46 -26.32
N ASN A 343 -8.56 -1.82 -26.08
CA ASN A 343 -8.94 -2.93 -25.20
C ASN A 343 -8.47 -4.31 -25.70
N LYS A 344 -8.19 -4.46 -27.00
CA LYS A 344 -7.67 -5.74 -27.56
C LYS A 344 -6.34 -6.16 -26.94
N ILE A 345 -5.57 -5.26 -26.33
CA ILE A 345 -4.37 -5.64 -25.58
C ILE A 345 -4.66 -6.53 -24.35
N ASN A 346 -5.92 -6.66 -23.94
CA ASN A 346 -6.34 -7.54 -22.85
C ASN A 346 -6.88 -8.90 -23.37
N ASP A 347 -7.06 -9.05 -24.67
CA ASP A 347 -7.41 -10.31 -25.33
C ASP A 347 -6.13 -11.11 -25.63
N TYR A 348 -5.93 -12.19 -24.88
CA TYR A 348 -4.70 -13.00 -25.00
C TYR A 348 -4.69 -13.92 -26.24
N GLU A 349 -5.86 -14.24 -26.81
CA GLU A 349 -5.94 -14.99 -28.06
C GLU A 349 -5.54 -14.08 -29.22
N TRP A 350 -6.12 -12.89 -29.29
CA TRP A 350 -5.73 -11.88 -30.26
C TRP A 350 -4.24 -11.54 -30.18
N LEU A 351 -3.68 -11.35 -28.98
CA LEU A 351 -2.24 -11.09 -28.80
C LEU A 351 -1.38 -12.25 -29.30
N ARG A 352 -1.84 -13.49 -29.15
CA ARG A 352 -1.13 -14.65 -29.68
C ARG A 352 -1.13 -14.69 -31.20
N GLU A 353 -2.25 -14.33 -31.83
CA GLU A 353 -2.34 -14.19 -33.29
C GLU A 353 -1.40 -13.09 -33.81
N GLN A 354 -1.40 -11.93 -33.13
CA GLN A 354 -0.49 -10.81 -33.48
C GLN A 354 0.99 -11.25 -33.35
N PHE A 355 1.34 -12.00 -32.31
CA PHE A 355 2.69 -12.53 -32.17
C PHE A 355 3.07 -13.47 -33.31
N VAL A 356 2.20 -14.39 -33.69
CA VAL A 356 2.43 -15.32 -34.81
C VAL A 356 2.66 -14.53 -36.12
N GLU A 357 1.82 -13.54 -36.41
CA GLU A 357 1.98 -12.69 -37.57
C GLU A 357 3.28 -11.85 -37.52
N SER A 358 3.61 -11.34 -36.34
CA SER A 358 4.86 -10.65 -36.10
C SER A 358 6.09 -11.52 -36.42
N MET A 359 6.05 -12.82 -36.07
CA MET A 359 7.17 -13.73 -36.32
C MET A 359 7.32 -14.13 -37.78
N LYS A 360 6.26 -14.03 -38.62
CA LYS A 360 6.34 -14.23 -40.07
C LYS A 360 7.05 -13.07 -40.77
N LYS A 361 6.97 -11.87 -40.23
CA LYS A 361 7.71 -10.70 -40.72
C LYS A 361 9.17 -10.85 -40.30
N LYS A 362 10.11 -11.01 -41.25
CA LYS A 362 11.54 -11.16 -40.96
C LYS A 362 11.98 -10.03 -40.02
N ILE A 363 12.76 -10.41 -39.00
CA ILE A 363 13.47 -9.45 -38.15
C ILE A 363 14.53 -8.83 -39.05
N THR A 364 14.26 -7.65 -39.57
CA THR A 364 15.23 -6.83 -40.32
C THR A 364 16.09 -6.07 -39.34
#